data_9a360d104d1080c097c895304d6da8e0
#
_entry.id   9a360d104d1080c097c895304d6da8e0
#
_cell.length_a   1.000
_cell.length_b   1.000
_cell.length_c   1.000
_cell.angle_alpha   90.00
_cell.angle_beta   90.00
_cell.angle_gamma   90.00
#
_symmetry.space_group_name_H-M   'P 1'
#
loop_
_entity.id
_entity.type
_entity.pdbx_description
1 polymer ?
#
loop_
_entity_poly.entity_id
_entity_poly.type
_entity_poly.pdbx_seq_one_letter_code
_entity_poly.pdbx_strand_id
1 'polypeptide(L)'
;MRNYLISDVLEGQAKLTTKVDKIAYLRKMNSAPLRDILRINFDDDIISMLPPGAPPYKKDNMPDGMNYATLQNQYRKFKYFFKGQYTNMNPIKRESMFLEILESIHPSDAQVFIDAKDKNLKYKGLTKKLVMDAFPNLIRQ
;
A
#
# COMPACT_ATOMS: atom_id res chain seq x y z
N MET A 1 13.57 -7.58 -14.42
CA MET A 1 12.14 -7.46 -14.10
C MET A 1 11.79 -6.01 -13.81
N ARG A 2 10.76 -5.50 -14.44
CA ARG A 2 10.38 -4.10 -14.28
C ARG A 2 9.58 -3.90 -12.99
N ASN A 3 10.03 -2.98 -12.15
CA ASN A 3 9.31 -2.62 -10.94
C ASN A 3 8.32 -1.50 -11.24
N TYR A 4 7.05 -1.76 -11.02
CA TYR A 4 6.01 -0.75 -11.19
C TYR A 4 5.74 -0.05 -9.86
N LEU A 5 5.46 1.26 -9.92
CA LEU A 5 4.93 1.95 -8.76
C LEU A 5 3.53 1.42 -8.46
N ILE A 6 3.23 1.19 -7.20
CA ILE A 6 1.90 0.72 -6.80
C ILE A 6 0.85 1.78 -7.15
N SER A 7 1.19 3.07 -6.98
CA SER A 7 0.30 4.16 -7.37
C SER A 7 -0.06 4.10 -8.86
N ASP A 8 0.90 3.76 -9.73
CA ASP A 8 0.63 3.65 -11.17
C ASP A 8 -0.32 2.49 -11.47
N VAL A 9 -0.18 1.38 -10.76
CA VAL A 9 -1.09 0.24 -10.91
C VAL A 9 -2.50 0.62 -10.51
N LEU A 10 -2.66 1.30 -9.38
CA LEU A 10 -3.98 1.72 -8.89
C LEU A 10 -4.62 2.76 -9.81
N GLU A 11 -3.84 3.70 -10.34
CA GLU A 11 -4.34 4.66 -11.31
C GLU A 11 -4.71 3.99 -12.63
N GLY A 12 -3.92 3.00 -13.05
CA GLY A 12 -4.20 2.25 -14.28
C GLY A 12 -5.54 1.55 -14.23
N GLN A 13 -5.88 0.91 -13.09
CA GLN A 13 -7.17 0.28 -12.94
C GLN A 13 -8.32 1.31 -12.91
N ALA A 14 -8.06 2.51 -12.37
CA ALA A 14 -9.08 3.55 -12.30
C ALA A 14 -9.49 4.06 -13.69
N LYS A 15 -8.63 3.93 -14.67
CA LYS A 15 -8.92 4.34 -16.06
C LYS A 15 -9.75 3.33 -16.82
N LEU A 16 -9.90 2.11 -16.31
CA LEU A 16 -10.71 1.08 -16.95
C LEU A 16 -12.17 1.24 -16.54
N THR A 17 -13.09 0.92 -17.44
CA THR A 17 -14.50 1.20 -17.23
C THR A 17 -15.30 -0.03 -16.76
N THR A 18 -14.87 -1.24 -17.13
CA THR A 18 -15.61 -2.46 -16.78
C THR A 18 -14.93 -3.19 -15.63
N LYS A 19 -15.76 -3.86 -14.83
CA LYS A 19 -15.27 -4.68 -13.72
C LYS A 19 -14.37 -5.81 -14.22
N VAL A 20 -14.75 -6.44 -15.32
CA VAL A 20 -13.96 -7.54 -15.91
C VAL A 20 -12.55 -7.08 -16.25
N ASP A 21 -12.44 -5.91 -16.90
CA ASP A 21 -11.15 -5.37 -17.29
C ASP A 21 -10.31 -4.98 -16.06
N LYS A 22 -10.94 -4.41 -15.03
CA LYS A 22 -10.24 -4.06 -13.79
C LYS A 22 -9.68 -5.31 -13.10
N ILE A 23 -10.47 -6.37 -13.02
CA ILE A 23 -10.05 -7.64 -12.39
C ILE A 23 -8.87 -8.23 -13.17
N ALA A 24 -8.97 -8.30 -14.49
CA ALA A 24 -7.91 -8.82 -15.34
C ALA A 24 -6.62 -8.02 -15.18
N TYR A 25 -6.72 -6.70 -15.14
CA TYR A 25 -5.59 -5.80 -14.97
C TYR A 25 -4.91 -5.98 -13.61
N LEU A 26 -5.69 -6.02 -12.54
CA LEU A 26 -5.13 -6.23 -11.19
C LEU A 26 -4.43 -7.58 -11.07
N ARG A 27 -5.00 -8.63 -11.67
CA ARG A 27 -4.36 -9.95 -11.68
C ARG A 27 -3.07 -9.95 -12.51
N LYS A 28 -3.04 -9.23 -13.62
CA LYS A 28 -1.85 -9.08 -14.44
C LYS A 28 -0.73 -8.38 -13.68
N MET A 29 -1.08 -7.35 -12.91
CA MET A 29 -0.13 -6.55 -12.15
C MET A 29 0.09 -7.07 -10.72
N ASN A 30 -0.36 -8.29 -10.44
CA ASN A 30 -0.25 -8.92 -9.13
C ASN A 30 1.18 -8.89 -8.61
N SER A 31 1.34 -8.45 -7.36
CA SER A 31 2.61 -8.48 -6.64
C SER A 31 2.32 -8.53 -5.14
N ALA A 32 3.29 -8.98 -4.35
CA ALA A 32 3.12 -9.03 -2.90
C ALA A 32 2.83 -7.65 -2.29
N PRO A 33 3.56 -6.58 -2.65
CA PRO A 33 3.26 -5.26 -2.09
C PRO A 33 1.87 -4.74 -2.52
N LEU A 34 1.43 -5.00 -3.75
CA LEU A 34 0.09 -4.62 -4.17
C LEU A 34 -0.97 -5.31 -3.32
N ARG A 35 -0.85 -6.62 -3.13
CA ARG A 35 -1.79 -7.37 -2.30
C ARG A 35 -1.79 -6.86 -0.86
N ASP A 36 -0.61 -6.59 -0.30
CA ASP A 36 -0.51 -6.09 1.07
C ASP A 36 -1.17 -4.72 1.22
N ILE A 37 -0.97 -3.81 0.28
CA ILE A 37 -1.60 -2.49 0.31
C ILE A 37 -3.12 -2.62 0.24
N LEU A 38 -3.63 -3.44 -0.67
CA LEU A 38 -5.09 -3.65 -0.80
C LEU A 38 -5.67 -4.28 0.45
N ARG A 39 -4.97 -5.25 1.02
CA ARG A 39 -5.40 -5.91 2.25
C ARG A 39 -5.41 -4.95 3.43
N ILE A 40 -4.38 -4.14 3.58
CA ILE A 40 -4.30 -3.13 4.64
C ILE A 40 -5.49 -2.18 4.56
N ASN A 41 -5.85 -1.74 3.34
CA ASN A 41 -6.94 -0.79 3.17
C ASN A 41 -8.32 -1.42 3.40
N PHE A 42 -8.55 -2.63 2.92
CA PHE A 42 -9.90 -3.22 2.86
C PHE A 42 -10.19 -4.29 3.90
N ASP A 43 -9.18 -4.83 4.56
CA ASP A 43 -9.39 -5.86 5.59
C ASP A 43 -9.53 -5.18 6.97
N ASP A 44 -10.73 -5.23 7.54
CA ASP A 44 -11.03 -4.58 8.81
C ASP A 44 -10.31 -5.22 10.01
N ASP A 45 -9.80 -6.44 9.85
CA ASP A 45 -9.02 -7.11 10.89
C ASP A 45 -7.59 -6.58 10.98
N ILE A 46 -7.13 -5.85 9.98
CA ILE A 46 -5.81 -5.23 9.99
C ILE A 46 -5.94 -3.85 10.62
N ILE A 47 -5.31 -3.68 11.78
CA ILE A 47 -5.44 -2.47 12.59
C ILE A 47 -4.09 -1.77 12.67
N SER A 48 -4.04 -0.51 12.24
CA SER A 48 -2.83 0.29 12.29
C SER A 48 -2.46 0.67 13.71
N MET A 49 -1.17 0.55 14.03
CA MET A 49 -0.60 1.00 15.30
C MET A 49 0.08 2.36 15.16
N LEU A 50 -0.07 3.01 14.01
CA LEU A 50 0.48 4.33 13.72
C LEU A 50 -0.60 5.40 13.93
N PRO A 51 -0.20 6.64 14.28
CA PRO A 51 -1.17 7.74 14.35
C PRO A 51 -1.86 7.97 13.01
N PRO A 52 -3.11 8.43 13.01
CA PRO A 52 -3.80 8.73 11.75
C PRO A 52 -3.16 9.91 11.02
N GLY A 53 -3.35 9.93 9.71
CA GLY A 53 -2.86 11.01 8.85
C GLY A 53 -1.42 10.84 8.42
N ALA A 54 -0.93 11.79 7.64
CA ALA A 54 0.44 11.81 7.15
C ALA A 54 1.36 12.42 8.20
N PRO A 55 2.47 11.72 8.56
CA PRO A 55 3.48 12.33 9.44
C PRO A 55 4.30 13.36 8.66
N PRO A 56 5.01 14.26 9.33
CA PRO A 56 5.95 15.14 8.63
C PRO A 56 7.16 14.32 8.18
N TYR A 57 7.33 14.19 6.87
CA TYR A 57 8.46 13.47 6.30
C TYR A 57 8.98 14.22 5.08
N LYS A 58 10.27 14.03 4.78
CA LYS A 58 10.92 14.63 3.62
C LYS A 58 10.68 13.74 2.41
N LYS A 59 10.01 14.28 1.40
CA LYS A 59 9.72 13.53 0.17
C LYS A 59 11.01 13.31 -0.62
N ASP A 60 11.15 12.09 -1.18
CA ASP A 60 12.26 11.76 -2.06
C ASP A 60 12.06 12.48 -3.40
N ASN A 61 13.07 13.24 -3.83
CA ASN A 61 13.03 14.04 -5.06
C ASN A 61 13.73 13.35 -6.24
N MET A 62 14.10 12.08 -6.09
CA MET A 62 14.75 11.35 -7.17
C MET A 62 13.78 11.12 -8.33
N PRO A 63 14.28 11.12 -9.59
CA PRO A 63 13.46 10.74 -10.73
C PRO A 63 12.83 9.37 -10.58
N ASP A 64 11.71 9.15 -11.29
CA ASP A 64 11.00 7.87 -11.25
C ASP A 64 11.95 6.72 -11.57
N GLY A 65 11.88 5.67 -10.76
CA GLY A 65 12.73 4.49 -10.90
C GLY A 65 14.10 4.62 -10.25
N MET A 66 14.45 5.79 -9.74
CA MET A 66 15.77 6.05 -9.13
C MET A 66 15.68 6.32 -7.63
N ASN A 67 14.54 6.04 -7.01
CA ASN A 67 14.37 6.18 -5.58
C ASN A 67 15.25 5.18 -4.83
N TYR A 68 15.66 5.54 -3.60
CA TYR A 68 16.51 4.70 -2.78
C TYR A 68 15.89 3.32 -2.54
N ALA A 69 14.58 3.26 -2.34
CA ALA A 69 13.86 2.02 -2.11
C ALA A 69 12.53 2.02 -2.87
N THR A 70 11.87 0.87 -2.88
CA THR A 70 10.54 0.70 -3.47
C THR A 70 9.67 -0.08 -2.49
N LEU A 71 8.35 -0.04 -2.68
CA LEU A 71 7.46 -0.91 -1.90
C LEU A 71 7.76 -2.39 -2.16
N GLN A 72 8.31 -2.72 -3.33
CA GLN A 72 8.72 -4.10 -3.66
C GLN A 72 9.78 -4.63 -2.70
N ASN A 73 10.67 -3.78 -2.20
CA ASN A 73 11.70 -4.21 -1.25
C ASN A 73 11.43 -3.79 0.19
N GLN A 74 10.36 -3.05 0.46
CA GLN A 74 10.04 -2.58 1.81
C GLN A 74 8.79 -3.25 2.41
N TYR A 75 7.96 -3.92 1.60
CA TYR A 75 6.67 -4.43 2.07
C TYR A 75 6.77 -5.44 3.23
N ARG A 76 7.88 -6.13 3.34
CA ARG A 76 8.10 -7.10 4.43
C ARG A 76 8.16 -6.45 5.81
N LYS A 77 8.40 -5.14 5.86
CA LYS A 77 8.43 -4.37 7.11
C LYS A 77 7.05 -3.91 7.55
N PHE A 78 6.01 -4.08 6.73
CA PHE A 78 4.65 -3.63 7.06
C PHE A 78 4.13 -4.24 8.36
N LYS A 79 4.52 -5.49 8.65
CA LYS A 79 4.09 -6.19 9.87
C LYS A 79 4.39 -5.44 11.17
N TYR A 80 5.39 -4.56 11.17
CA TYR A 80 5.75 -3.81 12.36
C TYR A 80 4.78 -2.68 12.66
N PHE A 81 3.93 -2.32 11.71
CA PHE A 81 3.04 -1.16 11.81
C PHE A 81 1.60 -1.51 12.17
N PHE A 82 1.29 -2.79 12.23
CA PHE A 82 -0.07 -3.26 12.46
C PHE A 82 -0.15 -4.16 13.68
N LYS A 83 -1.34 -4.17 14.32
CA LYS A 83 -1.57 -4.96 15.52
C LYS A 83 -1.31 -6.43 15.24
N GLY A 84 -0.52 -7.09 16.10
CA GLY A 84 -0.16 -8.49 15.96
C GLY A 84 1.10 -8.82 16.74
N GLN A 85 2.03 -9.53 16.11
CA GLN A 85 3.26 -10.02 16.73
C GLN A 85 4.10 -8.90 17.36
N TYR A 86 4.08 -7.70 16.76
CA TYR A 86 4.93 -6.58 17.17
C TYR A 86 4.16 -5.47 17.88
N THR A 87 3.00 -5.78 18.45
CA THR A 87 2.14 -4.78 19.13
C THR A 87 2.90 -4.06 20.25
N ASN A 88 3.79 -4.74 20.95
CA ASN A 88 4.53 -4.18 22.09
C ASN A 88 5.80 -3.42 21.68
N MET A 89 6.06 -3.23 20.38
CA MET A 89 7.19 -2.45 19.93
C MET A 89 7.08 -1.00 20.43
N ASN A 90 8.23 -0.39 20.76
CA ASN A 90 8.27 1.02 21.17
C ASN A 90 7.64 1.90 20.08
N PRO A 91 6.63 2.73 20.43
CA PRO A 91 5.96 3.58 19.43
C PRO A 91 6.90 4.53 18.69
N ILE A 92 7.89 5.08 19.37
CA ILE A 92 8.86 5.99 18.74
C ILE A 92 9.68 5.25 17.68
N LYS A 93 10.11 4.03 17.99
CA LYS A 93 10.84 3.19 17.04
C LYS A 93 9.97 2.85 15.83
N ARG A 94 8.69 2.50 16.08
CA ARG A 94 7.76 2.18 15.01
C ARG A 94 7.55 3.38 14.07
N GLU A 95 7.36 4.56 14.63
CA GLU A 95 7.19 5.78 13.85
C GLU A 95 8.46 6.12 13.05
N SER A 96 9.63 5.94 13.64
CA SER A 96 10.90 6.17 12.95
C SER A 96 11.06 5.24 11.76
N MET A 97 10.71 3.97 11.91
CA MET A 97 10.76 3.00 10.81
C MET A 97 9.80 3.38 9.67
N PHE A 98 8.61 3.87 10.04
CA PHE A 98 7.62 4.31 9.07
C PHE A 98 8.15 5.51 8.27
N LEU A 99 8.73 6.50 8.95
CA LEU A 99 9.33 7.67 8.30
C LEU A 99 10.46 7.26 7.35
N GLU A 100 11.31 6.33 7.76
CA GLU A 100 12.40 5.85 6.90
C GLU A 100 11.86 5.27 5.58
N ILE A 101 10.79 4.49 5.66
CA ILE A 101 10.18 3.93 4.45
C ILE A 101 9.62 5.05 3.57
N LEU A 102 8.85 5.97 4.15
CA LEU A 102 8.23 7.06 3.40
C LEU A 102 9.28 7.94 2.70
N GLU A 103 10.40 8.18 3.36
CA GLU A 103 11.46 9.03 2.83
C GLU A 103 12.33 8.33 1.78
N SER A 104 12.25 7.01 1.69
CA SER A 104 13.09 6.22 0.78
C SER A 104 12.40 5.81 -0.52
N ILE A 105 11.07 5.93 -0.60
CA ILE A 105 10.29 5.49 -1.77
C ILE A 105 9.74 6.70 -2.53
N HIS A 106 9.20 6.44 -3.72
CA HIS A 106 8.58 7.49 -4.53
C HIS A 106 7.43 8.16 -3.75
N PRO A 107 7.30 9.51 -3.79
CA PRO A 107 6.26 10.20 -3.03
C PRO A 107 4.84 9.72 -3.30
N SER A 108 4.53 9.30 -4.53
CA SER A 108 3.20 8.76 -4.84
C SER A 108 2.93 7.43 -4.12
N ASP A 109 3.94 6.57 -4.00
CA ASP A 109 3.82 5.32 -3.27
C ASP A 109 3.80 5.56 -1.76
N ALA A 110 4.52 6.56 -1.28
CA ALA A 110 4.45 6.98 0.12
C ALA A 110 3.01 7.41 0.47
N GLN A 111 2.37 8.18 -0.41
CA GLN A 111 0.99 8.59 -0.20
C GLN A 111 0.03 7.39 -0.23
N VAL A 112 0.25 6.43 -1.13
CA VAL A 112 -0.53 5.19 -1.17
C VAL A 112 -0.44 4.45 0.18
N PHE A 113 0.76 4.32 0.74
CA PHE A 113 0.94 3.63 2.01
C PHE A 113 0.24 4.38 3.15
N ILE A 114 0.36 5.71 3.19
CA ILE A 114 -0.32 6.53 4.19
C ILE A 114 -1.84 6.35 4.10
N ASP A 115 -2.39 6.43 2.90
CA ASP A 115 -3.83 6.32 2.68
C ASP A 115 -4.34 4.91 3.02
N ALA A 116 -3.60 3.87 2.64
CA ALA A 116 -3.97 2.49 2.96
C ALA A 116 -3.97 2.24 4.47
N LYS A 117 -2.96 2.75 5.18
CA LYS A 117 -2.87 2.65 6.63
C LYS A 117 -4.12 3.22 7.30
N ASP A 118 -4.64 4.31 6.77
CA ASP A 118 -5.83 5.00 7.30
C ASP A 118 -7.13 4.47 6.67
N LYS A 119 -7.04 3.42 5.83
CA LYS A 119 -8.17 2.82 5.11
C LYS A 119 -8.91 3.84 4.24
N ASN A 120 -8.13 4.68 3.56
CA ASN A 120 -8.63 5.84 2.84
C ASN A 120 -8.07 5.93 1.40
N LEU A 121 -7.81 4.77 0.76
CA LEU A 121 -7.45 4.75 -0.66
C LEU A 121 -8.65 5.18 -1.50
N LYS A 122 -8.45 6.21 -2.31
CA LYS A 122 -9.53 6.80 -3.12
C LYS A 122 -9.16 6.77 -4.60
N TYR A 123 -9.27 5.59 -5.20
CA TYR A 123 -9.12 5.42 -6.65
C TYR A 123 -10.47 5.05 -7.24
N LYS A 124 -10.80 5.63 -8.39
CA LYS A 124 -12.08 5.40 -9.05
C LYS A 124 -12.32 3.91 -9.29
N GLY A 125 -13.44 3.42 -8.82
CA GLY A 125 -13.84 2.02 -9.02
C GLY A 125 -13.11 1.00 -8.15
N LEU A 126 -12.17 1.43 -7.30
CA LEU A 126 -11.47 0.54 -6.39
C LEU A 126 -12.32 0.34 -5.14
N THR A 127 -12.91 -0.85 -5.02
CA THR A 127 -13.80 -1.20 -3.92
C THR A 127 -13.38 -2.52 -3.29
N LYS A 128 -13.86 -2.77 -2.08
CA LYS A 128 -13.61 -4.04 -1.38
C LYS A 128 -14.07 -5.22 -2.22
N LYS A 129 -15.25 -5.11 -2.83
CA LYS A 129 -15.80 -6.19 -3.65
C LYS A 129 -14.93 -6.46 -4.88
N LEU A 130 -14.44 -5.41 -5.54
CA LEU A 130 -13.54 -5.57 -6.67
C LEU A 130 -12.29 -6.34 -6.26
N VAL A 131 -11.70 -5.96 -5.14
CA VAL A 131 -10.48 -6.60 -4.64
C VAL A 131 -10.75 -8.06 -4.28
N MET A 132 -11.88 -8.36 -3.65
CA MET A 132 -12.25 -9.73 -3.30
C MET A 132 -12.47 -10.59 -4.54
N ASP A 133 -13.02 -10.02 -5.61
CA ASP A 133 -13.23 -10.72 -6.86
C ASP A 133 -11.91 -10.93 -7.63
N ALA A 134 -11.01 -9.95 -7.58
CA ALA A 134 -9.70 -10.04 -8.23
C ALA A 134 -8.78 -11.03 -7.51
N PHE A 135 -8.80 -11.01 -6.19
CA PHE A 135 -7.93 -11.82 -5.34
C PHE A 135 -8.77 -12.56 -4.29
N PRO A 136 -9.41 -13.68 -4.67
CA PRO A 136 -10.17 -14.48 -3.71
C PRO A 136 -9.28 -14.91 -2.54
N ASN A 137 -9.83 -14.88 -1.34
CA ASN A 137 -9.15 -15.24 -0.08
C ASN A 137 -8.10 -14.22 0.41
N LEU A 138 -7.92 -13.11 -0.27
CA LEU A 138 -6.98 -12.07 0.20
C LEU A 138 -7.52 -11.38 1.45
N ILE A 139 -8.82 -11.05 1.44
CA ILE A 139 -9.48 -10.35 2.53
C ILE A 139 -10.37 -11.34 3.27
N ARG A 140 -10.25 -11.37 4.58
CA ARG A 140 -11.09 -12.22 5.43
C ARG A 140 -12.48 -11.62 5.56
N GLN A 141 -13.46 -12.49 5.54
CA GLN A 141 -14.85 -12.11 5.73
C GLN A 141 -15.30 -12.40 7.16
#